data_3db84336db6550d68004f071a82b8194
#
_entry.id   3db84336db6550d68004f071a82b8194
#
_cell.length_a   1.000
_cell.length_b   1.000
_cell.length_c   1.000
_cell.angle_alpha   90.00
_cell.angle_beta   90.00
_cell.angle_gamma   90.00
#
_symmetry.space_group_name_H-M   'P 1'
#
loop_
_entity.id
_entity.type
_entity.pdbx_description
1 polymer ?
#
loop_
_entity_poly.entity_id
_entity_poly.type
_entity_poly.pdbx_seq_one_letter_code
_entity_poly.pdbx_strand_id
1 'polypeptide(L)'
;MLIIIHRVNSIEKLKEVPKEYGVEIDVRAEGKTLILNHDPFLGGEALEEYLKHFNHKFIIFHLKETGIEDSIIDLAKKFKIADYFFLDMENPLVYKATRERGFKKIAVRYSEAEPIEFALAHKGLVEWVYIDTQTILPLDKYLYKRLKGAGFKLCLVCPNLFGRRDDINKYREFMQENNIYMDAIMTELEDAREWKRD
;
A
#
# COMPACT_ATOMS: atom_id res chain seq x y z
N MET A 1 -13.26 0.29 -6.71
CA MET A 1 -12.20 0.84 -5.83
C MET A 1 -12.00 -0.09 -4.64
N LEU A 2 -10.76 -0.43 -4.30
CA LEU A 2 -10.40 -1.27 -3.16
C LEU A 2 -10.20 -0.38 -1.92
N ILE A 3 -10.74 -0.78 -0.78
CA ILE A 3 -10.41 -0.16 0.52
C ILE A 3 -9.37 -1.02 1.21
N ILE A 4 -8.31 -0.41 1.72
CA ILE A 4 -7.22 -1.07 2.43
C ILE A 4 -7.14 -0.50 3.84
N ILE A 5 -7.17 -1.36 4.85
CA ILE A 5 -7.12 -0.93 6.25
C ILE A 5 -5.66 -0.88 6.71
N HIS A 6 -5.29 0.25 7.28
CA HIS A 6 -3.95 0.59 7.72
C HIS A 6 -3.54 -0.15 9.00
N ARG A 7 -2.26 -0.61 9.06
CA ARG A 7 -1.61 -1.22 10.23
C ARG A 7 -2.39 -2.35 10.91
N VAL A 8 -2.83 -3.32 10.12
CA VAL A 8 -3.50 -4.51 10.64
C VAL A 8 -2.45 -5.55 11.06
N ASN A 9 -1.63 -5.21 12.06
CA ASN A 9 -0.43 -5.94 12.46
C ASN A 9 -0.69 -7.07 13.48
N SER A 10 -1.94 -7.49 13.66
CA SER A 10 -2.28 -8.63 14.52
C SER A 10 -3.44 -9.46 13.97
N ILE A 11 -3.48 -10.74 14.34
CA ILE A 11 -4.58 -11.64 13.98
C ILE A 11 -5.90 -11.16 14.59
N GLU A 12 -5.84 -10.53 15.76
CA GLU A 12 -7.03 -9.95 16.41
C GLU A 12 -7.63 -8.85 15.53
N LYS A 13 -6.84 -7.84 15.15
CA LYS A 13 -7.28 -6.78 14.23
C LYS A 13 -7.72 -7.33 12.87
N LEU A 14 -7.01 -8.34 12.34
CA LEU A 14 -7.36 -8.95 11.07
C LEU A 14 -8.79 -9.51 11.08
N LYS A 15 -9.23 -10.11 12.19
CA LYS A 15 -10.59 -10.66 12.34
C LYS A 15 -11.68 -9.60 12.34
N GLU A 16 -11.36 -8.36 12.72
CA GLU A 16 -12.30 -7.23 12.74
C GLU A 16 -12.51 -6.62 11.33
N VAL A 17 -11.53 -6.80 10.42
CA VAL A 17 -11.60 -6.24 9.07
C VAL A 17 -12.54 -7.05 8.19
N PRO A 18 -13.52 -6.43 7.50
CA PRO A 18 -14.35 -7.10 6.50
C PRO A 18 -13.53 -7.73 5.37
N LYS A 19 -13.90 -8.94 4.95
CA LYS A 19 -13.14 -9.74 3.98
C LYS A 19 -13.06 -9.10 2.58
N GLU A 20 -14.02 -8.26 2.24
CA GLU A 20 -14.02 -7.49 1.00
C GLU A 20 -13.01 -6.34 0.98
N TYR A 21 -12.36 -6.02 2.09
CA TYR A 21 -11.26 -5.05 2.16
C TYR A 21 -9.91 -5.72 1.99
N GLY A 22 -8.91 -4.92 1.68
CA GLY A 22 -7.51 -5.27 1.85
C GLY A 22 -6.99 -4.83 3.21
N VAL A 23 -5.78 -5.24 3.54
CA VAL A 23 -5.05 -4.82 4.73
C VAL A 23 -3.65 -4.35 4.37
N GLU A 24 -3.11 -3.45 5.14
CA GLU A 24 -1.69 -3.11 5.14
C GLU A 24 -1.07 -3.62 6.44
N ILE A 25 0.10 -4.22 6.33
CA ILE A 25 0.87 -4.77 7.44
C ILE A 25 2.34 -4.34 7.36
N ASP A 26 2.91 -4.02 8.50
CA ASP A 26 4.33 -3.66 8.63
C ASP A 26 5.16 -4.92 8.90
N VAL A 27 6.09 -5.26 8.00
CA VAL A 27 6.89 -6.47 8.11
C VAL A 27 8.33 -6.16 8.50
N ARG A 28 8.82 -6.85 9.53
CA ARG A 28 10.20 -6.83 10.03
C ARG A 28 10.75 -8.24 10.18
N ALA A 29 12.04 -8.32 10.50
CA ALA A 29 12.69 -9.56 10.89
C ALA A 29 13.11 -9.55 12.36
N GLU A 30 12.86 -10.63 13.07
CA GLU A 30 13.46 -10.96 14.37
C GLU A 30 14.29 -12.22 14.21
N GLY A 31 15.59 -12.06 14.06
CA GLY A 31 16.48 -13.15 13.67
C GLY A 31 16.13 -13.73 12.30
N LYS A 32 15.63 -14.96 12.24
CA LYS A 32 15.18 -15.61 10.99
C LYS A 32 13.64 -15.59 10.81
N THR A 33 12.92 -15.05 11.76
CA THR A 33 11.45 -15.02 11.75
C THR A 33 10.97 -13.68 11.24
N LEU A 34 10.06 -13.66 10.27
CA LEU A 34 9.35 -12.45 9.89
C LEU A 34 8.24 -12.19 10.88
N ILE A 35 8.18 -10.96 11.39
CA ILE A 35 7.20 -10.49 12.38
C ILE A 35 6.46 -9.26 11.88
N LEU A 36 5.33 -8.97 12.51
CA LEU A 36 4.50 -7.80 12.23
C LEU A 36 4.69 -6.74 13.31
N ASN A 37 5.40 -5.68 13.00
CA ASN A 37 5.51 -4.50 13.86
C ASN A 37 5.94 -3.27 13.05
N HIS A 38 5.32 -2.12 13.35
CA HIS A 38 5.75 -0.84 12.76
C HIS A 38 7.09 -0.38 13.34
N ASP A 39 7.26 -0.49 14.65
CA ASP A 39 8.41 0.08 15.36
C ASP A 39 9.57 -0.93 15.47
N PRO A 40 10.84 -0.47 15.36
CA PRO A 40 12.00 -1.33 15.51
C PRO A 40 12.18 -1.78 16.96
N PHE A 41 12.90 -2.89 17.14
CA PHE A 41 13.30 -3.45 18.45
C PHE A 41 12.15 -3.95 19.34
N LEU A 42 10.95 -4.03 18.78
CA LEU A 42 9.78 -4.62 19.45
C LEU A 42 9.43 -5.94 18.78
N GLY A 43 9.04 -6.93 19.57
CA GLY A 43 8.50 -8.19 19.06
C GLY A 43 7.15 -7.98 18.39
N GLY A 44 6.69 -8.99 17.65
CA GLY A 44 5.41 -8.98 16.96
C GLY A 44 4.90 -10.38 16.67
N GLU A 45 3.68 -10.47 16.12
CA GLU A 45 3.16 -11.74 15.65
C GLU A 45 3.96 -12.25 14.45
N ALA A 46 4.22 -13.56 14.40
CA ALA A 46 4.90 -14.15 13.25
C ALA A 46 4.06 -14.00 11.98
N LEU A 47 4.66 -13.46 10.90
CA LEU A 47 3.98 -13.28 9.62
C LEU A 47 3.38 -14.59 9.11
N GLU A 48 4.10 -15.70 9.24
CA GLU A 48 3.60 -16.99 8.79
C GLU A 48 2.33 -17.43 9.53
N GLU A 49 2.24 -17.17 10.84
CA GLU A 49 1.04 -17.47 11.62
C GLU A 49 -0.13 -16.57 11.21
N TYR A 50 0.15 -15.27 11.05
CA TYR A 50 -0.84 -14.30 10.57
C TYR A 50 -1.45 -14.71 9.21
N LEU A 51 -0.61 -15.15 8.26
CA LEU A 51 -1.05 -15.51 6.91
C LEU A 51 -1.95 -16.77 6.88
N LYS A 52 -1.93 -17.62 7.89
CA LYS A 52 -2.91 -18.73 8.02
C LYS A 52 -4.34 -18.23 8.22
N HIS A 53 -4.51 -17.04 8.77
CA HIS A 53 -5.80 -16.42 9.02
C HIS A 53 -6.22 -15.43 7.91
N PHE A 54 -5.30 -15.10 6.99
CA PHE A 54 -5.56 -14.13 5.93
C PHE A 54 -6.48 -14.73 4.84
N ASN A 55 -7.60 -14.06 4.59
CA ASN A 55 -8.54 -14.39 3.52
C ASN A 55 -9.24 -13.14 2.96
N HIS A 56 -8.56 -12.01 3.01
CA HIS A 56 -9.00 -10.70 2.51
C HIS A 56 -8.62 -10.51 1.04
N LYS A 57 -9.19 -9.50 0.39
CA LYS A 57 -9.00 -9.27 -1.07
C LYS A 57 -7.60 -8.86 -1.47
N PHE A 58 -6.86 -8.22 -0.59
CA PHE A 58 -5.56 -7.63 -0.92
C PHE A 58 -4.68 -7.47 0.32
N ILE A 59 -3.36 -7.51 0.14
CA ILE A 59 -2.42 -7.20 1.22
C ILE A 59 -1.31 -6.28 0.72
N ILE A 60 -1.02 -5.21 1.46
CA ILE A 60 0.19 -4.41 1.30
C ILE A 60 1.22 -4.93 2.31
N PHE A 61 2.34 -5.42 1.82
CA PHE A 61 3.50 -5.72 2.64
C PHE A 61 4.37 -4.46 2.71
N HIS A 62 4.25 -3.71 3.79
CA HIS A 62 5.06 -2.53 4.05
C HIS A 62 6.40 -2.97 4.64
N LEU A 63 7.45 -2.86 3.86
CA LEU A 63 8.79 -3.30 4.24
C LEU A 63 9.40 -2.30 5.21
N LYS A 64 9.74 -2.75 6.42
CA LYS A 64 10.44 -1.93 7.41
C LYS A 64 11.93 -2.25 7.48
N GLU A 65 12.36 -3.22 6.69
CA GLU A 65 13.75 -3.68 6.60
C GLU A 65 14.03 -4.17 5.18
N THR A 66 15.28 -4.10 4.79
CA THR A 66 15.81 -4.58 3.52
C THR A 66 16.28 -6.03 3.64
N GLY A 67 16.06 -6.83 2.60
CA GLY A 67 16.55 -8.22 2.51
C GLY A 67 15.56 -9.27 2.97
N ILE A 68 14.32 -8.88 3.28
CA ILE A 68 13.23 -9.79 3.68
C ILE A 68 12.27 -10.13 2.53
N GLU A 69 12.43 -9.50 1.37
CA GLU A 69 11.49 -9.52 0.25
C GLU A 69 11.27 -10.93 -0.29
N ASP A 70 12.36 -11.69 -0.52
CA ASP A 70 12.27 -13.05 -1.04
C ASP A 70 11.54 -13.99 -0.06
N SER A 71 11.78 -13.83 1.23
CA SER A 71 11.07 -14.60 2.27
C SER A 71 9.58 -14.31 2.30
N ILE A 72 9.18 -13.04 2.11
CA ILE A 72 7.76 -12.65 2.00
C ILE A 72 7.14 -13.22 0.72
N ILE A 73 7.84 -13.16 -0.42
CA ILE A 73 7.38 -13.75 -1.69
C ILE A 73 7.12 -15.25 -1.53
N ASP A 74 8.00 -15.96 -0.85
CA ASP A 74 7.85 -17.40 -0.64
C ASP A 74 6.68 -17.73 0.29
N LEU A 75 6.45 -16.94 1.33
CA LEU A 75 5.25 -17.05 2.16
C LEU A 75 3.99 -16.73 1.37
N ALA A 76 3.97 -15.65 0.57
CA ALA A 76 2.83 -15.31 -0.27
C ALA A 76 2.48 -16.46 -1.24
N LYS A 77 3.48 -17.10 -1.87
CA LYS A 77 3.27 -18.29 -2.70
C LYS A 77 2.74 -19.48 -1.89
N LYS A 78 3.32 -19.76 -0.71
CA LYS A 78 2.90 -20.84 0.19
C LYS A 78 1.43 -20.73 0.57
N PHE A 79 0.97 -19.51 0.89
CA PHE A 79 -0.42 -19.22 1.26
C PHE A 79 -1.31 -18.85 0.07
N LYS A 80 -0.81 -18.94 -1.18
CA LYS A 80 -1.54 -18.66 -2.42
C LYS A 80 -2.12 -17.24 -2.47
N ILE A 81 -1.39 -16.27 -1.91
CA ILE A 81 -1.76 -14.86 -1.93
C ILE A 81 -1.29 -14.27 -3.26
N ALA A 82 -2.25 -13.97 -4.15
CA ALA A 82 -1.97 -13.45 -5.48
C ALA A 82 -2.01 -11.92 -5.56
N ASP A 83 -2.87 -11.27 -4.76
CA ASP A 83 -3.16 -9.85 -4.86
C ASP A 83 -2.45 -9.09 -3.72
N TYR A 84 -1.28 -8.54 -4.05
CA TYR A 84 -0.47 -7.75 -3.12
C TYR A 84 0.50 -6.83 -3.85
N PHE A 85 1.06 -5.88 -3.11
CA PHE A 85 2.29 -5.19 -3.49
C PHE A 85 3.20 -4.94 -2.28
N PHE A 86 4.49 -4.72 -2.57
CA PHE A 86 5.46 -4.22 -1.62
C PHE A 86 5.47 -2.70 -1.59
N LEU A 87 5.40 -2.13 -0.39
CA LEU A 87 5.60 -0.71 -0.14
C LEU A 87 6.96 -0.51 0.53
N ASP A 88 7.63 0.59 0.19
CA ASP A 88 8.94 1.01 0.72
C ASP A 88 10.09 0.01 0.47
N MET A 89 10.04 -0.66 -0.67
CA MET A 89 11.22 -1.37 -1.17
C MET A 89 12.31 -0.35 -1.57
N GLU A 90 13.52 -0.52 -1.06
CA GLU A 90 14.64 0.37 -1.40
C GLU A 90 14.94 0.39 -2.91
N ASN A 91 15.25 1.57 -3.44
CA ASN A 91 15.41 1.78 -4.88
C ASN A 91 16.41 0.84 -5.57
N PRO A 92 17.60 0.50 -5.00
CA PRO A 92 18.49 -0.50 -5.59
C PRO A 92 17.84 -1.87 -5.73
N LEU A 93 16.97 -2.27 -4.79
CA LEU A 93 16.24 -3.53 -4.85
C LEU A 93 15.07 -3.47 -5.83
N VAL A 94 14.37 -2.33 -5.94
CA VAL A 94 13.37 -2.11 -6.99
C VAL A 94 14.01 -2.30 -8.37
N TYR A 95 15.20 -1.72 -8.59
CA TYR A 95 15.95 -1.89 -9.84
C TYR A 95 16.21 -3.37 -10.13
N LYS A 96 16.77 -4.10 -9.17
CA LYS A 96 17.10 -5.52 -9.30
C LYS A 96 15.85 -6.38 -9.50
N ALA A 97 14.82 -6.19 -8.67
CA ALA A 97 13.58 -6.95 -8.74
C ALA A 97 12.87 -6.78 -10.10
N THR A 98 12.80 -5.56 -10.60
CA THR A 98 12.06 -5.26 -11.83
C THR A 98 12.82 -5.65 -13.09
N ARG A 99 14.12 -5.35 -13.19
CA ARG A 99 14.89 -5.54 -14.42
C ARG A 99 15.54 -6.92 -14.56
N GLU A 100 15.93 -7.54 -13.44
CA GLU A 100 16.54 -8.86 -13.49
C GLU A 100 15.53 -9.99 -13.33
N ARG A 101 14.46 -9.77 -12.52
CA ARG A 101 13.50 -10.84 -12.17
C ARG A 101 12.10 -10.61 -12.78
N GLY A 102 11.82 -9.45 -13.38
CA GLY A 102 10.50 -9.10 -13.91
C GLY A 102 9.40 -8.98 -12.86
N PHE A 103 9.76 -8.78 -11.57
CA PHE A 103 8.82 -8.64 -10.48
C PHE A 103 8.24 -7.22 -10.45
N LYS A 104 6.92 -7.10 -10.58
CA LYS A 104 6.24 -5.80 -10.73
C LYS A 104 5.30 -5.42 -9.59
N LYS A 105 5.05 -6.33 -8.64
CA LYS A 105 4.14 -6.08 -7.50
C LYS A 105 4.80 -5.17 -6.46
N ILE A 106 5.12 -3.97 -6.88
CA ILE A 106 5.79 -2.93 -6.09
C ILE A 106 5.00 -1.64 -6.28
N ALA A 107 4.89 -0.86 -5.21
CA ALA A 107 4.46 0.52 -5.25
C ALA A 107 5.65 1.45 -5.04
N VAL A 108 5.76 2.46 -5.89
CA VAL A 108 6.66 3.61 -5.68
C VAL A 108 5.85 4.79 -5.16
N ARG A 109 6.47 5.64 -4.33
CA ARG A 109 5.79 6.80 -3.75
C ARG A 109 5.69 7.96 -4.71
N TYR A 110 4.65 8.73 -4.51
CA TYR A 110 4.45 10.07 -5.03
C TYR A 110 3.79 10.94 -3.95
N SER A 111 4.38 12.07 -3.65
CA SER A 111 3.87 13.00 -2.63
C SER A 111 4.27 14.44 -2.99
N GLU A 112 3.94 15.40 -2.14
CA GLU A 112 4.46 16.76 -2.24
C GLU A 112 5.99 16.87 -2.11
N ALA A 113 6.64 15.88 -1.49
CA ALA A 113 8.11 15.83 -1.32
C ALA A 113 8.80 14.85 -2.28
N GLU A 114 8.05 13.94 -2.90
CA GLU A 114 8.55 12.91 -3.82
C GLU A 114 7.99 13.17 -5.22
N PRO A 115 8.80 13.70 -6.17
CA PRO A 115 8.30 14.18 -7.46
C PRO A 115 7.74 13.07 -8.34
N ILE A 116 6.71 13.40 -9.13
CA ILE A 116 6.05 12.48 -10.06
C ILE A 116 7.01 11.85 -11.08
N GLU A 117 8.09 12.52 -11.42
CA GLU A 117 9.12 12.05 -12.35
C GLU A 117 9.78 10.76 -11.83
N PHE A 118 9.93 10.62 -10.50
CA PHE A 118 10.43 9.39 -9.93
C PHE A 118 9.47 8.23 -10.20
N ALA A 119 8.17 8.41 -9.97
CA ALA A 119 7.17 7.39 -10.29
C ALA A 119 7.15 7.07 -11.79
N LEU A 120 7.17 8.09 -12.66
CA LEU A 120 7.15 7.92 -14.11
C LEU A 120 8.40 7.21 -14.66
N ALA A 121 9.56 7.35 -14.01
CA ALA A 121 10.78 6.61 -14.36
C ALA A 121 10.62 5.09 -14.20
N HIS A 122 9.62 4.65 -13.42
CA HIS A 122 9.28 3.23 -13.19
C HIS A 122 8.14 2.72 -14.08
N LYS A 123 7.73 3.49 -15.10
CA LYS A 123 6.69 3.07 -16.06
C LYS A 123 6.98 1.70 -16.65
N GLY A 124 5.99 0.78 -16.59
CA GLY A 124 6.11 -0.58 -17.10
C GLY A 124 6.96 -1.52 -16.24
N LEU A 125 7.65 -1.01 -15.22
CA LEU A 125 8.50 -1.75 -14.30
C LEU A 125 7.76 -2.12 -13.01
N VAL A 126 6.97 -1.20 -12.45
CA VAL A 126 6.14 -1.44 -11.28
C VAL A 126 4.66 -1.27 -11.62
N GLU A 127 3.77 -1.86 -10.83
CA GLU A 127 2.32 -1.79 -11.07
C GLU A 127 1.65 -0.61 -10.38
N TRP A 128 2.16 -0.18 -9.22
CA TRP A 128 1.46 0.74 -8.35
C TRP A 128 2.23 2.03 -8.11
N VAL A 129 1.47 3.11 -7.93
CA VAL A 129 1.94 4.35 -7.32
C VAL A 129 1.14 4.57 -6.04
N TYR A 130 1.87 4.75 -4.94
CA TYR A 130 1.34 5.05 -3.63
C TYR A 130 1.38 6.56 -3.43
N ILE A 131 0.20 7.18 -3.37
CA ILE A 131 0.05 8.64 -3.34
C ILE A 131 -0.12 9.06 -1.89
N ASP A 132 0.94 9.61 -1.32
CA ASP A 132 0.95 10.12 0.03
C ASP A 132 0.31 11.50 0.10
N THR A 133 -0.40 11.78 1.21
CA THR A 133 -1.10 13.05 1.41
C THR A 133 -0.67 13.69 2.73
N GLN A 134 0.64 13.79 2.98
CA GLN A 134 1.17 14.22 4.27
C GLN A 134 0.62 15.58 4.71
N THR A 135 0.61 16.56 3.83
CA THR A 135 0.07 17.90 4.12
C THR A 135 -1.04 18.34 3.16
N ILE A 136 -1.01 17.86 1.91
CA ILE A 136 -1.97 18.20 0.85
C ILE A 136 -2.33 16.96 0.03
N LEU A 137 -3.32 17.07 -0.85
CA LEU A 137 -3.51 16.13 -1.96
C LEU A 137 -2.55 16.54 -3.11
N PRO A 138 -1.47 15.79 -3.38
CA PRO A 138 -0.47 16.19 -4.37
C PRO A 138 -0.91 15.91 -5.82
N LEU A 139 -2.21 15.68 -6.05
CA LEU A 139 -2.76 15.20 -7.30
C LEU A 139 -3.79 16.17 -7.87
N ASP A 140 -3.58 16.57 -9.12
CA ASP A 140 -4.57 17.24 -9.96
C ASP A 140 -4.98 16.38 -11.16
N LYS A 141 -5.90 16.86 -11.97
CA LYS A 141 -6.37 16.18 -13.18
C LYS A 141 -5.27 15.90 -14.20
N TYR A 142 -4.28 16.78 -14.32
CA TYR A 142 -3.17 16.62 -15.26
C TYR A 142 -2.21 15.54 -14.78
N LEU A 143 -1.79 15.57 -13.51
CA LEU A 143 -0.90 14.59 -12.90
C LEU A 143 -1.56 13.19 -12.85
N TYR A 144 -2.87 13.15 -12.52
CA TYR A 144 -3.66 11.91 -12.59
C TYR A 144 -3.60 11.28 -13.99
N LYS A 145 -3.84 12.07 -15.06
CA LYS A 145 -3.78 11.57 -16.43
C LYS A 145 -2.39 11.08 -16.83
N ARG A 146 -1.33 11.73 -16.36
CA ARG A 146 0.05 11.27 -16.59
C ARG A 146 0.30 9.90 -15.99
N LEU A 147 -0.09 9.69 -14.73
CA LEU A 147 0.08 8.42 -14.01
C LEU A 147 -0.76 7.31 -14.64
N LYS A 148 -2.05 7.56 -14.89
CA LYS A 148 -2.94 6.56 -15.53
C LYS A 148 -2.51 6.27 -16.97
N GLY A 149 -2.09 7.26 -17.73
CA GLY A 149 -1.54 7.09 -19.09
C GLY A 149 -0.21 6.34 -19.12
N ALA A 150 0.53 6.33 -18.03
CA ALA A 150 1.70 5.47 -17.84
C ALA A 150 1.36 4.02 -17.48
N GLY A 151 0.09 3.70 -17.20
CA GLY A 151 -0.40 2.37 -16.90
C GLY A 151 -0.40 1.98 -15.42
N PHE A 152 -0.15 2.93 -14.52
CA PHE A 152 -0.14 2.64 -13.09
C PHE A 152 -1.54 2.44 -12.50
N LYS A 153 -1.62 1.56 -11.52
CA LYS A 153 -2.68 1.54 -10.50
C LYS A 153 -2.30 2.54 -9.40
N LEU A 154 -3.30 3.25 -8.86
CA LEU A 154 -3.10 4.32 -7.89
C LEU A 154 -3.72 3.94 -6.54
N CYS A 155 -2.91 3.99 -5.49
CA CYS A 155 -3.33 3.82 -4.10
C CYS A 155 -3.18 5.16 -3.37
N LEU A 156 -4.30 5.78 -2.97
CA LEU A 156 -4.29 7.02 -2.21
C LEU A 156 -4.22 6.73 -0.71
N VAL A 157 -3.35 7.43 -0.01
CA VAL A 157 -3.33 7.47 1.45
C VAL A 157 -4.36 8.47 1.94
N CYS A 158 -5.28 8.02 2.78
CA CYS A 158 -6.31 8.88 3.33
C CYS A 158 -5.70 9.95 4.27
N PRO A 159 -6.13 11.21 4.20
CA PRO A 159 -5.58 12.28 5.04
C PRO A 159 -5.82 12.08 6.55
N ASN A 160 -6.77 11.22 6.94
CA ASN A 160 -6.97 10.87 8.35
C ASN A 160 -5.73 10.25 9.00
N LEU A 161 -4.91 9.51 8.23
CA LEU A 161 -3.66 8.91 8.71
C LEU A 161 -2.60 9.96 9.11
N PHE A 162 -2.81 11.21 8.70
CA PHE A 162 -2.00 12.37 9.07
C PHE A 162 -2.75 13.36 9.97
N GLY A 163 -3.81 12.90 10.66
CA GLY A 163 -4.61 13.74 11.58
C GLY A 163 -5.53 14.75 10.88
N ARG A 164 -5.75 14.62 9.56
CA ARG A 164 -6.56 15.55 8.77
C ARG A 164 -7.86 14.91 8.27
N ARG A 165 -8.63 14.32 9.20
CA ARG A 165 -9.90 13.64 8.90
C ARG A 165 -10.91 14.55 8.18
N ASP A 166 -10.95 15.82 8.53
CA ASP A 166 -11.87 16.81 7.92
C ASP A 166 -11.59 17.05 6.43
N ASP A 167 -10.41 16.67 5.93
CA ASP A 167 -10.07 16.79 4.52
C ASP A 167 -10.62 15.64 3.65
N ILE A 168 -11.16 14.58 4.24
CA ILE A 168 -11.70 13.42 3.49
C ILE A 168 -12.77 13.88 2.48
N ASN A 169 -13.76 14.65 2.94
CA ASN A 169 -14.84 15.13 2.08
C ASN A 169 -14.32 16.08 0.99
N LYS A 170 -13.43 17.00 1.33
CA LYS A 170 -12.80 17.91 0.36
C LYS A 170 -12.06 17.15 -0.75
N TYR A 171 -11.30 16.10 -0.40
CA TYR A 171 -10.59 15.28 -1.38
C TYR A 171 -11.55 14.47 -2.26
N ARG A 172 -12.62 13.94 -1.67
CA ARG A 172 -13.66 13.21 -2.44
C ARG A 172 -14.36 14.11 -3.44
N GLU A 173 -14.82 15.29 -3.01
CA GLU A 173 -15.46 16.30 -3.86
C GLU A 173 -14.52 16.73 -4.99
N PHE A 174 -13.29 17.10 -4.66
CA PHE A 174 -12.28 17.48 -5.65
C PHE A 174 -12.02 16.37 -6.68
N MET A 175 -11.86 15.12 -6.22
CA MET A 175 -11.65 14.00 -7.12
C MET A 175 -12.86 13.73 -8.02
N GLN A 176 -14.07 13.83 -7.49
CA GLN A 176 -15.31 13.67 -8.25
C GLN A 176 -15.45 14.74 -9.32
N GLU A 177 -15.29 16.01 -8.98
CA GLU A 177 -15.35 17.14 -9.91
C GLU A 177 -14.32 17.05 -11.04
N ASN A 178 -13.15 16.49 -10.75
CA ASN A 178 -12.06 16.36 -11.72
C ASN A 178 -12.01 15.00 -12.44
N ASN A 179 -12.99 14.10 -12.20
CA ASN A 179 -13.01 12.73 -12.73
C ASN A 179 -11.73 11.96 -12.42
N ILE A 180 -11.27 12.03 -11.17
CA ILE A 180 -10.11 11.33 -10.64
C ILE A 180 -10.60 10.07 -9.91
N TYR A 181 -10.15 8.89 -10.34
CA TYR A 181 -10.57 7.60 -9.79
C TYR A 181 -9.35 6.81 -9.28
N MET A 182 -9.38 6.45 -8.00
CA MET A 182 -8.34 5.62 -7.40
C MET A 182 -8.66 4.15 -7.58
N ASP A 183 -7.62 3.33 -7.76
CA ASP A 183 -7.75 1.87 -7.77
C ASP A 183 -7.89 1.34 -6.33
N ALA A 184 -7.18 1.98 -5.37
CA ALA A 184 -7.27 1.69 -3.95
C ALA A 184 -7.18 2.95 -3.09
N ILE A 185 -7.74 2.88 -1.87
CA ILE A 185 -7.57 3.90 -0.82
C ILE A 185 -7.17 3.18 0.45
N MET A 186 -6.08 3.64 1.09
CA MET A 186 -5.66 3.18 2.40
C MET A 186 -6.16 4.14 3.48
N THR A 187 -6.86 3.61 4.48
CA THR A 187 -7.53 4.38 5.53
C THR A 187 -7.64 3.60 6.84
N GLU A 188 -8.10 4.22 7.93
CA GLU A 188 -8.52 3.51 9.14
C GLU A 188 -9.87 2.81 8.92
N LEU A 189 -10.12 1.76 9.70
CA LEU A 189 -11.36 0.96 9.59
C LEU A 189 -12.62 1.80 9.82
N GLU A 190 -12.57 2.73 10.76
CA GLU A 190 -13.69 3.61 11.12
C GLU A 190 -14.08 4.56 9.98
N ASP A 191 -13.12 4.98 9.13
CA ASP A 191 -13.33 5.88 8.01
C ASP A 191 -13.57 5.18 6.67
N ALA A 192 -13.49 3.85 6.65
CA ALA A 192 -13.63 3.05 5.42
C ALA A 192 -14.98 3.29 4.69
N ARG A 193 -16.04 3.58 5.44
CA ARG A 193 -17.37 3.84 4.89
C ARG A 193 -17.47 5.19 4.16
N GLU A 194 -16.65 6.17 4.55
CA GLU A 194 -16.64 7.49 3.90
C GLU A 194 -16.22 7.38 2.43
N TRP A 195 -15.38 6.41 2.10
CA TRP A 195 -14.88 6.17 0.75
C TRP A 195 -15.77 5.25 -0.10
N LYS A 196 -16.80 4.62 0.49
CA LYS A 196 -17.77 3.74 -0.21
C LYS A 196 -19.04 4.46 -0.67
N ARG A 197 -19.23 5.73 -0.35
CA ARG A 197 -20.42 6.46 -0.77
C ARG A 197 -20.40 6.65 -2.29
N ASP A 198 -21.46 6.18 -2.92
CA ASP A 198 -21.75 6.28 -4.35
C ASP A 198 -21.86 7.75 -4.83
#